data_1dd70cd669bd6ea5a10e8aac9ec965a8
#
_entry.id   1dd70cd669bd6ea5a10e8aac9ec965a8
#
_cell.length_a   1.000
_cell.length_b   1.000
_cell.length_c   1.000
_cell.angle_alpha   90.00
_cell.angle_beta   90.00
_cell.angle_gamma   90.00
#
_symmetry.space_group_name_H-M   'P 1'
#
loop_
_entity.id
_entity.type
_entity.pdbx_description
1 polymer ?
#
loop_
_entity_poly.entity_id
_entity_poly.type
_entity_poly.pdbx_seq_one_letter_code
_entity_poly.pdbx_strand_id
1 'polypeptide(L)'
;MFLNALIVEMLQKPGVYLHCFPNYSQGKRAIWDSIHDTGQGEAMGYLEHFPKELIASKNSSDMMIKLVNGSVYSVLGLDGKNAQRARGMNPRFVILSEYAFMDPESWYTLEPRITQNNGTAVFLSTPNGQNHFYSLYNYAKSNPKEYFTSFLTIDDTKTVTKEHIENLRREGVPEDFIQQEYYCSFTRGAEGSYYGKQIQKAREEDRLTNLSINSALPCYTAWDIGVGDSTAIWIFQCLNNGKFNFVHYYENHGEMLQFYVKYLDDWKQKNNIMWARHFFPHDMDNDEFIAGNRLEAARQLGLNVDIVPKEKKIEEGINRVRSMLPFCSFDSEGCKRGIKCLDFYRKKYNDILKVYHDTPMHDQWSHGADAMRYACGGIEHFGTASNSMTPEKLSQLKARASGKPPQAPRPPNNFMR
;
A
#
# COMPACT_ATOMS: atom_id res chain seq x y z
N MET A 1 -0.25 28.28 -10.38
CA MET A 1 -1.69 28.27 -10.78
C MET A 1 -2.62 28.20 -9.58
N PHE A 2 -2.61 27.13 -8.75
CA PHE A 2 -3.57 26.94 -7.64
C PHE A 2 -3.44 28.00 -6.52
N LEU A 3 -2.24 28.50 -6.21
CA LEU A 3 -2.07 29.58 -5.24
C LEU A 3 -2.80 30.85 -5.67
N ASN A 4 -2.69 31.24 -6.95
CA ASN A 4 -3.40 32.41 -7.47
C ASN A 4 -4.92 32.23 -7.44
N ALA A 5 -5.42 31.04 -7.80
CA ALA A 5 -6.85 30.74 -7.69
C ALA A 5 -7.33 30.82 -6.23
N LEU A 6 -6.53 30.32 -5.28
CA LEU A 6 -6.80 30.40 -3.85
C LEU A 6 -6.84 31.87 -3.38
N ILE A 7 -5.89 32.71 -3.80
CA ILE A 7 -5.86 34.15 -3.45
C ILE A 7 -7.14 34.86 -3.95
N VAL A 8 -7.54 34.58 -5.20
CA VAL A 8 -8.78 35.14 -5.75
C VAL A 8 -10.00 34.72 -4.91
N GLU A 9 -10.09 33.44 -4.54
CA GLU A 9 -11.17 32.94 -3.70
C GLU A 9 -11.14 33.60 -2.30
N MET A 10 -9.96 33.79 -1.72
CA MET A 10 -9.79 34.50 -0.42
C MET A 10 -10.33 35.92 -0.44
N LEU A 11 -10.22 36.62 -1.57
CA LEU A 11 -10.72 37.98 -1.72
C LEU A 11 -12.24 38.01 -1.83
N GLN A 12 -12.82 37.01 -2.50
CA GLN A 12 -14.26 36.92 -2.72
C GLN A 12 -15.01 36.40 -1.49
N LYS A 13 -14.44 35.44 -0.78
CA LYS A 13 -15.07 34.74 0.34
C LYS A 13 -14.13 34.70 1.55
N PRO A 14 -14.20 35.66 2.46
CA PRO A 14 -13.37 35.63 3.67
C PRO A 14 -13.50 34.32 4.45
N GLY A 15 -12.37 33.77 4.89
CA GLY A 15 -12.32 32.47 5.58
C GLY A 15 -10.91 31.94 5.78
N VAL A 16 -10.82 30.63 6.14
CA VAL A 16 -9.56 29.91 6.33
C VAL A 16 -9.23 29.10 5.08
N TYR A 17 -7.99 29.20 4.65
CA TYR A 17 -7.45 28.62 3.43
C TYR A 17 -6.16 27.88 3.75
N LEU A 18 -6.12 26.58 3.51
CA LEU A 18 -5.04 25.70 3.93
C LEU A 18 -4.26 25.17 2.73
N HIS A 19 -2.94 25.15 2.87
CA HIS A 19 -2.04 24.44 1.96
C HIS A 19 -1.27 23.38 2.78
N CYS A 20 -1.62 22.13 2.58
CA CYS A 20 -1.16 21.02 3.39
C CYS A 20 -0.08 20.22 2.67
N PHE A 21 0.93 19.80 3.42
CA PHE A 21 2.04 18.96 2.98
C PHE A 21 2.17 17.75 3.91
N PRO A 22 2.86 16.66 3.49
CA PRO A 22 3.11 15.50 4.36
C PRO A 22 3.76 15.88 5.69
N ASN A 23 4.70 16.83 5.68
CA ASN A 23 5.35 17.35 6.89
C ASN A 23 5.61 18.87 6.83
N TYR A 24 5.82 19.46 8.01
CA TYR A 24 6.06 20.90 8.15
C TYR A 24 7.28 21.41 7.34
N SER A 25 8.40 20.70 7.39
CA SER A 25 9.64 21.14 6.72
C SER A 25 9.51 21.13 5.20
N GLN A 26 8.68 20.25 4.66
CA GLN A 26 8.39 20.18 3.22
C GLN A 26 7.55 21.40 2.78
N GLY A 27 6.48 21.71 3.51
CA GLY A 27 5.66 22.89 3.24
C GLY A 27 6.46 24.19 3.36
N LYS A 28 7.35 24.27 4.36
CA LYS A 28 8.24 25.41 4.54
C LYS A 28 9.16 25.61 3.34
N ARG A 29 9.83 24.56 2.90
CA ARG A 29 10.75 24.62 1.76
C ARG A 29 10.05 24.83 0.42
N ALA A 30 8.89 24.19 0.23
CA ALA A 30 8.19 24.20 -1.05
C ALA A 30 7.43 25.50 -1.33
N ILE A 31 6.93 26.18 -0.28
CA ILE A 31 6.09 27.38 -0.41
C ILE A 31 6.66 28.57 0.36
N TRP A 32 6.94 28.38 1.67
CA TRP A 32 7.18 29.52 2.54
C TRP A 32 8.51 30.22 2.27
N ASP A 33 9.59 29.45 2.08
CA ASP A 33 10.96 29.94 1.81
C ASP A 33 11.37 29.75 0.34
N SER A 34 10.46 29.19 -0.51
CA SER A 34 10.81 28.88 -1.88
C SER A 34 10.74 30.11 -2.79
N ILE A 35 11.65 30.12 -3.75
CA ILE A 35 11.67 31.06 -4.87
C ILE A 35 11.55 30.26 -6.17
N HIS A 36 10.96 30.85 -7.18
CA HIS A 36 10.84 30.26 -8.51
C HIS A 36 11.27 31.28 -9.57
N ASP A 37 11.73 30.79 -10.71
CA ASP A 37 12.03 31.59 -11.88
C ASP A 37 10.72 32.04 -12.54
N THR A 38 10.56 33.34 -12.80
CA THR A 38 9.40 33.89 -13.50
C THR A 38 9.43 33.64 -15.01
N GLY A 39 10.51 33.06 -15.54
CA GLY A 39 10.77 32.90 -16.97
C GLY A 39 11.26 34.20 -17.64
N GLN A 40 11.44 35.28 -16.87
CA GLN A 40 11.96 36.58 -17.33
C GLN A 40 13.36 36.90 -16.77
N GLY A 41 14.00 35.89 -16.15
CA GLY A 41 15.32 36.04 -15.54
C GLY A 41 15.28 36.66 -14.13
N GLU A 42 14.09 36.78 -13.55
CA GLU A 42 13.91 37.27 -12.17
C GLU A 42 13.44 36.11 -11.29
N ALA A 43 13.98 36.02 -10.08
CA ALA A 43 13.54 35.05 -9.07
C ALA A 43 12.47 35.70 -8.19
N MET A 44 11.36 35.04 -8.00
CA MET A 44 10.23 35.51 -7.20
C MET A 44 9.87 34.46 -6.12
N GLY A 45 9.65 34.89 -4.89
CA GLY A 45 9.16 34.05 -3.83
C GLY A 45 7.69 33.64 -4.05
N TYR A 46 7.32 32.42 -3.72
CA TYR A 46 5.91 32.01 -3.85
C TYR A 46 4.94 32.88 -3.06
N LEU A 47 5.36 33.41 -1.91
CA LEU A 47 4.52 34.30 -1.11
C LEU A 47 4.38 35.72 -1.70
N GLU A 48 5.20 36.10 -2.68
CA GLU A 48 5.09 37.36 -3.38
C GLU A 48 3.89 37.40 -4.36
N HIS A 49 3.25 36.26 -4.62
CA HIS A 49 1.95 36.22 -5.27
C HIS A 49 0.84 36.89 -4.45
N PHE A 50 1.02 37.03 -3.12
CA PHE A 50 0.12 37.83 -2.29
C PHE A 50 0.49 39.33 -2.45
N PRO A 51 -0.38 40.19 -3.02
CA PRO A 51 -0.15 41.60 -3.09
C PRO A 51 0.11 42.18 -1.70
N LYS A 52 1.17 42.96 -1.54
CA LYS A 52 1.59 43.51 -0.23
C LYS A 52 0.49 44.35 0.44
N GLU A 53 -0.28 45.04 -0.38
CA GLU A 53 -1.40 45.91 0.05
C GLU A 53 -2.54 45.12 0.68
N LEU A 54 -2.64 43.84 0.40
CA LEU A 54 -3.67 42.94 0.92
C LEU A 54 -3.25 42.24 2.21
N ILE A 55 -1.98 42.25 2.57
CA ILE A 55 -1.44 41.58 3.75
C ILE A 55 -1.62 42.44 4.98
N ALA A 56 -2.47 42.01 5.92
CA ALA A 56 -2.61 42.64 7.23
C ALA A 56 -1.50 42.20 8.20
N SER A 57 -1.14 40.94 8.18
CA SER A 57 -0.02 40.39 8.99
C SER A 57 0.54 39.10 8.40
N LYS A 58 1.83 38.83 8.69
CA LYS A 58 2.54 37.60 8.30
C LYS A 58 3.24 37.01 9.53
N ASN A 59 3.00 35.73 9.83
CA ASN A 59 3.67 35.00 10.89
C ASN A 59 4.49 33.86 10.28
N SER A 60 5.81 33.97 10.31
CA SER A 60 6.70 32.98 9.70
C SER A 60 6.86 31.71 10.56
N SER A 61 6.66 31.79 11.88
CA SER A 61 6.74 30.62 12.76
C SER A 61 5.57 29.67 12.55
N ASP A 62 4.37 30.22 12.33
CA ASP A 62 3.15 29.45 12.09
C ASP A 62 2.86 29.29 10.59
N MET A 63 3.71 29.85 9.71
CA MET A 63 3.52 29.90 8.25
C MET A 63 2.10 30.39 7.88
N MET A 64 1.72 31.55 8.41
CA MET A 64 0.37 32.12 8.27
C MET A 64 0.42 33.55 7.72
N ILE A 65 -0.45 33.84 6.75
CA ILE A 65 -0.72 35.17 6.23
C ILE A 65 -2.18 35.52 6.52
N LYS A 66 -2.42 36.66 7.13
CA LYS A 66 -3.75 37.23 7.30
C LYS A 66 -3.94 38.42 6.35
N LEU A 67 -5.02 38.42 5.59
CA LEU A 67 -5.39 39.49 4.68
C LEU A 67 -6.25 40.55 5.38
N VAL A 68 -6.28 41.75 4.78
CA VAL A 68 -7.05 42.91 5.29
C VAL A 68 -8.55 42.66 5.38
N ASN A 69 -9.10 41.73 4.57
CA ASN A 69 -10.49 41.30 4.64
C ASN A 69 -10.76 40.22 5.70
N GLY A 70 -9.76 39.87 6.50
CA GLY A 70 -9.85 38.85 7.55
C GLY A 70 -9.58 37.41 7.11
N SER A 71 -9.40 37.14 5.81
CA SER A 71 -9.01 35.82 5.32
C SER A 71 -7.64 35.39 5.85
N VAL A 72 -7.49 34.10 6.13
CA VAL A 72 -6.25 33.50 6.64
C VAL A 72 -5.78 32.42 5.68
N TYR A 73 -4.55 32.53 5.21
CA TYR A 73 -3.82 31.48 4.52
C TYR A 73 -2.82 30.83 5.47
N SER A 74 -2.78 29.51 5.54
CA SER A 74 -1.83 28.77 6.36
C SER A 74 -1.21 27.61 5.61
N VAL A 75 0.11 27.44 5.73
CA VAL A 75 0.84 26.25 5.26
C VAL A 75 1.01 25.29 6.44
N LEU A 76 0.58 24.04 6.27
CA LEU A 76 0.57 23.04 7.32
C LEU A 76 1.30 21.76 6.91
N GLY A 77 2.04 21.16 7.86
CA GLY A 77 2.44 19.76 7.78
C GLY A 77 1.38 18.90 8.47
N LEU A 78 0.97 17.79 7.83
CA LEU A 78 -0.05 16.88 8.36
C LEU A 78 0.57 15.58 8.92
N ASP A 79 1.77 15.65 9.47
CA ASP A 79 2.47 14.57 10.13
C ASP A 79 2.05 14.41 11.60
N GLY A 80 1.77 13.19 12.04
CA GLY A 80 1.54 12.82 13.44
C GLY A 80 0.58 13.76 14.20
N LYS A 81 1.07 14.40 15.27
CA LYS A 81 0.25 15.31 16.11
C LYS A 81 -0.24 16.56 15.38
N ASN A 82 0.37 16.93 14.25
CA ASN A 82 -0.01 18.12 13.50
C ASN A 82 -1.33 17.92 12.73
N ALA A 83 -1.66 16.70 12.32
CA ALA A 83 -2.96 16.39 11.72
C ALA A 83 -4.12 16.73 12.68
N GLN A 84 -3.90 16.61 14.00
CA GLN A 84 -4.90 16.98 14.99
C GLN A 84 -5.13 18.49 15.12
N ARG A 85 -4.13 19.33 14.81
CA ARG A 85 -4.29 20.80 14.79
C ARG A 85 -5.26 21.25 13.70
N ALA A 86 -5.32 20.53 12.59
CA ALA A 86 -6.28 20.79 11.52
C ALA A 86 -7.74 20.57 11.96
N ARG A 87 -8.01 19.75 12.99
CA ARG A 87 -9.37 19.49 13.52
C ARG A 87 -10.04 20.75 14.09
N GLY A 88 -9.26 21.69 14.61
CA GLY A 88 -9.78 22.97 15.14
C GLY A 88 -10.03 24.05 14.08
N MET A 89 -9.61 23.79 12.84
CA MET A 89 -9.77 24.77 11.75
C MET A 89 -11.08 24.53 11.00
N ASN A 90 -11.59 25.58 10.39
CA ASN A 90 -12.81 25.55 9.59
C ASN A 90 -12.54 26.05 8.16
N PRO A 91 -11.79 25.28 7.35
CA PRO A 91 -11.34 25.74 6.05
C PRO A 91 -12.47 25.78 5.02
N ARG A 92 -12.36 26.78 4.12
CA ARG A 92 -13.16 26.86 2.89
C ARG A 92 -12.47 26.26 1.68
N PHE A 93 -11.13 26.24 1.72
CA PHE A 93 -10.34 25.71 0.62
C PHE A 93 -9.13 24.98 1.19
N VAL A 94 -8.83 23.81 0.68
CA VAL A 94 -7.65 23.03 1.07
C VAL A 94 -6.91 22.56 -0.18
N ILE A 95 -5.60 22.82 -0.23
CA ILE A 95 -4.68 22.18 -1.18
C ILE A 95 -3.91 21.11 -0.41
N LEU A 96 -3.93 19.88 -0.86
CA LEU A 96 -3.14 18.77 -0.34
C LEU A 96 -2.04 18.45 -1.37
N SER A 97 -0.84 18.99 -1.16
CA SER A 97 0.33 18.77 -2.03
C SER A 97 1.08 17.53 -1.58
N GLU A 98 1.49 16.71 -2.53
CA GLU A 98 2.13 15.40 -2.31
C GLU A 98 1.20 14.42 -1.57
N TYR A 99 -0.09 14.43 -1.95
CA TYR A 99 -1.12 13.65 -1.27
C TYR A 99 -0.87 12.15 -1.31
N ALA A 100 -0.23 11.63 -2.36
CA ALA A 100 0.16 10.22 -2.43
C ALA A 100 1.11 9.78 -1.30
N PHE A 101 1.80 10.72 -0.64
CA PHE A 101 2.74 10.50 0.46
C PHE A 101 2.19 10.89 1.83
N MET A 102 0.94 11.37 1.90
CA MET A 102 0.24 11.68 3.15
C MET A 102 -0.43 10.43 3.73
N ASP A 103 -0.67 10.45 5.04
CA ASP A 103 -1.61 9.54 5.67
C ASP A 103 -3.03 9.91 5.21
N PRO A 104 -3.81 8.96 4.65
CA PRO A 104 -5.17 9.24 4.21
C PRO A 104 -6.11 9.73 5.34
N GLU A 105 -5.84 9.41 6.60
CA GLU A 105 -6.60 9.95 7.76
C GLU A 105 -6.53 11.47 7.85
N SER A 106 -5.49 12.09 7.31
CA SER A 106 -5.36 13.54 7.23
C SER A 106 -6.52 14.17 6.44
N TRP A 107 -6.92 13.54 5.34
CA TRP A 107 -8.08 13.99 4.55
C TRP A 107 -9.39 13.72 5.29
N TYR A 108 -9.58 12.55 5.86
CA TYR A 108 -10.80 12.21 6.61
C TYR A 108 -11.04 13.15 7.80
N THR A 109 -9.98 13.74 8.33
CA THR A 109 -10.06 14.75 9.40
C THR A 109 -10.56 16.11 8.87
N LEU A 110 -10.19 16.50 7.64
CA LEU A 110 -10.53 17.79 7.04
C LEU A 110 -11.85 17.77 6.26
N GLU A 111 -12.19 16.64 5.63
CA GLU A 111 -13.32 16.47 4.73
C GLU A 111 -14.64 16.97 5.33
N PRO A 112 -15.05 16.59 6.57
CA PRO A 112 -16.33 17.02 7.14
C PRO A 112 -16.46 18.54 7.27
N ARG A 113 -15.31 19.23 7.49
CA ARG A 113 -15.29 20.70 7.62
C ARG A 113 -15.39 21.39 6.26
N ILE A 114 -14.68 20.83 5.25
CA ILE A 114 -14.80 21.31 3.87
C ILE A 114 -16.23 21.16 3.37
N THR A 115 -16.84 20.00 3.58
CA THR A 115 -18.22 19.72 3.18
C THR A 115 -19.20 20.66 3.91
N GLN A 116 -19.05 20.86 5.22
CA GLN A 116 -19.89 21.79 5.99
C GLN A 116 -19.85 23.23 5.45
N ASN A 117 -18.69 23.66 4.94
CA ASN A 117 -18.51 25.01 4.40
C ASN A 117 -18.82 25.13 2.91
N ASN A 118 -19.29 24.06 2.27
CA ASN A 118 -19.41 23.97 0.82
C ASN A 118 -18.09 24.43 0.14
N GLY A 119 -16.99 23.92 0.67
CA GLY A 119 -15.63 24.30 0.31
C GLY A 119 -15.06 23.45 -0.80
N THR A 120 -13.83 23.76 -1.20
CA THR A 120 -13.10 23.10 -2.28
C THR A 120 -11.86 22.37 -1.74
N ALA A 121 -11.62 21.15 -2.21
CA ALA A 121 -10.38 20.43 -1.97
C ALA A 121 -9.64 20.16 -3.29
N VAL A 122 -8.32 20.39 -3.28
CA VAL A 122 -7.42 20.11 -4.42
C VAL A 122 -6.35 19.13 -3.96
N PHE A 123 -6.20 18.03 -4.68
CA PHE A 123 -5.21 17.00 -4.42
C PHE A 123 -4.14 17.03 -5.52
N LEU A 124 -2.89 17.25 -5.14
CA LEU A 124 -1.75 17.33 -6.05
C LEU A 124 -0.70 16.33 -5.62
N SER A 125 -0.22 15.51 -6.54
CA SER A 125 0.90 14.60 -6.26
C SER A 125 1.46 13.99 -7.52
N THR A 126 2.72 13.57 -7.49
CA THR A 126 3.20 12.47 -8.31
C THR A 126 2.60 11.16 -7.78
N PRO A 127 2.44 10.12 -8.61
CA PRO A 127 2.00 8.82 -8.14
C PRO A 127 2.96 8.19 -7.13
N ASN A 128 2.41 7.37 -6.24
CA ASN A 128 3.20 6.47 -5.38
C ASN A 128 2.54 5.09 -5.40
N GLY A 129 2.65 4.41 -6.53
CA GLY A 129 1.95 3.16 -6.79
C GLY A 129 0.42 3.31 -6.75
N GLN A 130 -0.30 2.19 -6.60
CA GLN A 130 -1.77 2.18 -6.57
C GLN A 130 -2.32 2.36 -5.14
N ASN A 131 -1.91 3.42 -4.47
CA ASN A 131 -2.32 3.75 -3.10
C ASN A 131 -3.69 4.48 -3.04
N HIS A 132 -3.98 5.14 -1.90
CA HIS A 132 -5.20 5.92 -1.69
C HIS A 132 -5.38 7.05 -2.72
N PHE A 133 -4.30 7.69 -3.19
CA PHE A 133 -4.36 8.72 -4.24
C PHE A 133 -4.79 8.13 -5.58
N TYR A 134 -4.29 6.95 -5.96
CA TYR A 134 -4.76 6.22 -7.14
C TYR A 134 -6.26 5.90 -7.06
N SER A 135 -6.72 5.45 -5.89
CA SER A 135 -8.13 5.14 -5.67
C SER A 135 -9.00 6.39 -5.81
N LEU A 136 -8.57 7.51 -5.22
CA LEU A 136 -9.23 8.81 -5.34
C LEU A 136 -9.26 9.30 -6.79
N TYR A 137 -8.11 9.22 -7.50
CA TYR A 137 -8.03 9.63 -8.90
C TYR A 137 -9.01 8.84 -9.80
N ASN A 138 -9.07 7.52 -9.65
CA ASN A 138 -10.00 6.69 -10.42
C ASN A 138 -11.46 6.97 -10.07
N TYR A 139 -11.77 7.19 -8.79
CA TYR A 139 -13.11 7.58 -8.36
C TYR A 139 -13.50 8.93 -9.00
N ALA A 140 -12.63 9.93 -8.90
CA ALA A 140 -12.85 11.25 -9.47
C ALA A 140 -13.04 11.19 -11.01
N LYS A 141 -12.20 10.41 -11.69
CA LYS A 141 -12.31 10.18 -13.15
C LYS A 141 -13.65 9.55 -13.54
N SER A 142 -14.20 8.69 -12.69
CA SER A 142 -15.50 8.05 -12.93
C SER A 142 -16.70 8.96 -12.59
N ASN A 143 -16.46 10.09 -11.91
CA ASN A 143 -17.49 11.04 -11.48
C ASN A 143 -17.19 12.47 -11.97
N PRO A 144 -17.10 12.72 -13.30
CA PRO A 144 -16.65 14.00 -13.85
C PRO A 144 -17.63 15.17 -13.66
N LYS A 145 -18.83 14.91 -13.14
CA LYS A 145 -19.80 15.97 -12.79
C LYS A 145 -19.46 16.65 -11.46
N GLU A 146 -18.78 15.93 -10.57
CA GLU A 146 -18.45 16.39 -9.23
C GLU A 146 -16.97 16.70 -9.08
N TYR A 147 -16.13 16.06 -9.90
CA TYR A 147 -14.67 16.15 -9.80
C TYR A 147 -14.04 16.61 -11.11
N PHE A 148 -13.09 17.50 -11.00
CA PHE A 148 -12.15 17.80 -12.08
C PHE A 148 -10.90 16.94 -11.89
N THR A 149 -10.43 16.29 -12.96
CA THR A 149 -9.17 15.53 -12.94
C THR A 149 -8.24 16.02 -14.03
N SER A 150 -6.96 16.14 -13.71
CA SER A 150 -5.89 16.44 -14.67
C SER A 150 -4.77 15.44 -14.50
N PHE A 151 -4.23 14.97 -15.62
CA PHE A 151 -3.10 14.03 -15.67
C PHE A 151 -2.12 14.58 -16.71
N LEU A 152 -0.96 15.04 -16.22
CA LEU A 152 0.01 15.75 -17.04
C LEU A 152 1.38 15.08 -16.92
N THR A 153 1.87 14.55 -18.01
CA THR A 153 3.21 13.98 -18.14
C THR A 153 4.22 15.03 -18.63
N ILE A 154 5.47 14.65 -18.72
CA ILE A 154 6.50 15.53 -19.36
C ILE A 154 6.23 15.72 -20.85
N ASP A 155 5.56 14.77 -21.50
CA ASP A 155 5.18 14.92 -22.91
C ASP A 155 4.11 16.00 -23.11
N ASP A 156 3.28 16.26 -22.09
CA ASP A 156 2.28 17.33 -22.09
C ASP A 156 2.89 18.68 -21.69
N THR A 157 3.66 18.68 -20.59
CA THR A 157 4.19 19.92 -19.97
C THR A 157 5.46 20.42 -20.66
N LYS A 158 6.23 19.52 -21.27
CA LYS A 158 7.54 19.79 -21.91
C LYS A 158 8.55 20.49 -20.99
N THR A 159 8.39 20.35 -19.67
CA THR A 159 9.26 20.94 -18.67
C THR A 159 10.63 20.25 -18.60
N VAL A 160 10.69 18.99 -19.04
CA VAL A 160 11.91 18.19 -19.14
C VAL A 160 12.07 17.66 -20.54
N THR A 161 13.28 17.70 -21.10
CA THR A 161 13.55 17.23 -22.46
C THR A 161 13.64 15.70 -22.53
N LYS A 162 13.30 15.12 -23.67
CA LYS A 162 13.49 13.66 -23.91
C LYS A 162 14.94 13.24 -23.78
N GLU A 163 15.87 14.11 -24.16
CA GLU A 163 17.30 13.89 -24.02
C GLU A 163 17.71 13.72 -22.55
N HIS A 164 17.14 14.52 -21.66
CA HIS A 164 17.39 14.39 -20.21
C HIS A 164 16.92 13.02 -19.71
N ILE A 165 15.75 12.55 -20.15
CA ILE A 165 15.24 11.22 -19.78
C ILE A 165 16.17 10.11 -20.28
N GLU A 166 16.69 10.21 -21.52
CA GLU A 166 17.66 9.24 -22.04
C GLU A 166 18.98 9.28 -21.27
N ASN A 167 19.40 10.46 -20.76
CA ASN A 167 20.55 10.57 -19.88
C ASN A 167 20.34 9.85 -18.56
N LEU A 168 19.19 10.03 -17.91
CA LEU A 168 18.83 9.31 -16.69
C LEU A 168 18.88 7.79 -16.88
N ARG A 169 18.38 7.28 -18.02
CA ARG A 169 18.46 5.86 -18.37
C ARG A 169 19.91 5.38 -18.51
N ARG A 170 20.76 6.17 -19.14
CA ARG A 170 22.21 5.87 -19.29
C ARG A 170 22.95 5.91 -17.95
N GLU A 171 22.55 6.78 -17.03
CA GLU A 171 23.06 6.86 -15.66
C GLU A 171 22.58 5.71 -14.77
N GLY A 172 21.67 4.85 -15.28
CA GLY A 172 21.18 3.67 -14.56
C GLY A 172 20.03 3.98 -13.60
N VAL A 173 19.34 5.12 -13.77
CA VAL A 173 18.11 5.41 -13.01
C VAL A 173 17.06 4.37 -13.39
N PRO A 174 16.41 3.70 -12.42
CA PRO A 174 15.41 2.67 -12.69
C PRO A 174 14.25 3.19 -13.54
N GLU A 175 13.86 2.42 -14.55
CA GLU A 175 12.78 2.82 -15.47
C GLU A 175 11.45 3.02 -14.74
N ASP A 176 11.16 2.21 -13.73
CA ASP A 176 9.97 2.37 -12.89
C ASP A 176 9.93 3.72 -12.15
N PHE A 177 11.10 4.24 -11.75
CA PHE A 177 11.21 5.58 -11.17
C PHE A 177 10.93 6.65 -12.24
N ILE A 178 11.54 6.53 -13.41
CA ILE A 178 11.31 7.46 -14.54
C ILE A 178 9.83 7.48 -14.91
N GLN A 179 9.21 6.32 -15.01
CA GLN A 179 7.79 6.22 -15.33
C GLN A 179 6.89 6.85 -14.25
N GLN A 180 7.23 6.71 -12.97
CA GLN A 180 6.47 7.31 -11.88
C GLN A 180 6.61 8.84 -11.87
N GLU A 181 7.84 9.35 -11.86
CA GLU A 181 8.10 10.79 -11.62
C GLU A 181 7.86 11.67 -12.85
N TYR A 182 8.14 11.13 -14.04
CA TYR A 182 8.07 11.92 -15.28
C TYR A 182 6.85 11.59 -16.15
N TYR A 183 6.33 10.37 -16.06
CA TYR A 183 5.17 9.93 -16.83
C TYR A 183 3.94 9.63 -15.97
N CYS A 184 3.98 9.96 -14.69
CA CYS A 184 2.88 9.82 -13.73
C CYS A 184 2.31 8.38 -13.65
N SER A 185 3.15 7.37 -13.86
CA SER A 185 2.73 5.97 -13.84
C SER A 185 2.40 5.51 -12.42
N PHE A 186 1.23 4.92 -12.24
CA PHE A 186 0.82 4.25 -10.99
C PHE A 186 1.25 2.78 -10.92
N THR A 187 1.99 2.27 -11.89
CA THR A 187 2.36 0.85 -11.95
C THR A 187 3.54 0.48 -11.06
N ARG A 188 4.33 1.46 -10.61
CA ARG A 188 5.41 1.20 -9.66
C ARG A 188 4.84 0.73 -8.34
N GLY A 189 5.33 -0.39 -7.82
CA GLY A 189 5.11 -0.78 -6.42
C GLY A 189 5.63 0.30 -5.48
N ALA A 190 4.99 0.48 -4.31
CA ALA A 190 5.42 1.46 -3.33
C ALA A 190 6.93 1.36 -3.08
N GLU A 191 7.61 2.50 -3.02
CA GLU A 191 9.05 2.53 -2.76
C GLU A 191 9.38 1.80 -1.45
N GLY A 192 10.37 0.91 -1.50
CA GLY A 192 10.67 0.01 -0.38
C GLY A 192 9.76 -1.22 -0.28
N SER A 193 8.83 -1.44 -1.22
CA SER A 193 7.96 -2.62 -1.22
C SER A 193 8.75 -3.93 -1.27
N TYR A 194 8.30 -4.89 -0.47
CA TYR A 194 8.89 -6.22 -0.43
C TYR A 194 8.49 -7.09 -1.63
N TYR A 195 7.27 -6.95 -2.15
CA TYR A 195 6.68 -7.85 -3.16
C TYR A 195 6.21 -7.14 -4.43
N GLY A 196 6.26 -5.80 -4.48
CA GLY A 196 5.73 -5.02 -5.60
C GLY A 196 6.26 -5.46 -6.97
N LYS A 197 7.56 -5.79 -7.08
CA LYS A 197 8.15 -6.30 -8.33
C LYS A 197 7.55 -7.65 -8.74
N GLN A 198 7.33 -8.56 -7.80
CA GLN A 198 6.75 -9.88 -8.06
C GLN A 198 5.27 -9.77 -8.47
N ILE A 199 4.53 -8.87 -7.85
CA ILE A 199 3.11 -8.63 -8.18
C ILE A 199 3.01 -7.92 -9.54
N GLN A 200 3.89 -6.98 -9.83
CA GLN A 200 3.96 -6.36 -11.17
C GLN A 200 4.22 -7.42 -12.25
N LYS A 201 5.20 -8.31 -12.03
CA LYS A 201 5.47 -9.42 -12.95
C LYS A 201 4.26 -10.37 -13.08
N ALA A 202 3.51 -10.57 -12.00
CA ALA A 202 2.28 -11.34 -12.05
C ALA A 202 1.19 -10.69 -12.94
N ARG A 203 1.13 -9.36 -13.00
CA ARG A 203 0.26 -8.62 -13.93
C ARG A 203 0.71 -8.79 -15.38
N GLU A 204 2.00 -8.63 -15.63
CA GLU A 204 2.59 -8.77 -16.99
C GLU A 204 2.46 -10.19 -17.56
N GLU A 205 2.42 -11.20 -16.69
CA GLU A 205 2.26 -12.62 -17.05
C GLU A 205 0.80 -13.11 -16.99
N ASP A 206 -0.19 -12.21 -16.91
CA ASP A 206 -1.63 -12.49 -16.82
C ASP A 206 -2.00 -13.47 -15.69
N ARG A 207 -1.23 -13.46 -14.57
CA ARG A 207 -1.48 -14.27 -13.37
C ARG A 207 -2.43 -13.60 -12.38
N LEU A 208 -2.78 -12.33 -12.59
CA LEU A 208 -3.88 -11.63 -11.94
C LEU A 208 -5.06 -11.64 -12.91
N THR A 209 -5.93 -12.62 -12.80
CA THR A 209 -6.97 -12.89 -13.80
C THR A 209 -8.23 -13.40 -13.11
N ASN A 210 -9.29 -13.65 -13.88
CA ASN A 210 -10.48 -14.29 -13.35
C ASN A 210 -10.22 -15.80 -13.18
N LEU A 211 -10.16 -16.26 -11.93
CA LEU A 211 -9.89 -17.65 -11.59
C LEU A 211 -11.18 -18.38 -11.21
N SER A 212 -11.47 -19.46 -11.93
CA SER A 212 -12.53 -20.37 -11.53
C SER A 212 -12.06 -21.31 -10.41
N ILE A 213 -12.88 -21.46 -9.37
CA ILE A 213 -12.64 -22.43 -8.30
C ILE A 213 -12.84 -23.85 -8.84
N ASN A 214 -11.85 -24.70 -8.66
CA ASN A 214 -11.98 -26.12 -9.02
C ASN A 214 -12.57 -26.89 -7.82
N SER A 215 -13.85 -27.29 -7.91
CA SER A 215 -14.55 -28.03 -6.85
C SER A 215 -13.97 -29.43 -6.57
N ALA A 216 -13.18 -30.00 -7.48
CA ALA A 216 -12.48 -31.26 -7.29
C ALA A 216 -11.21 -31.14 -6.44
N LEU A 217 -10.71 -29.91 -6.21
CA LEU A 217 -9.53 -29.63 -5.38
C LEU A 217 -9.96 -29.02 -4.05
N PRO A 218 -9.37 -29.46 -2.94
CA PRO A 218 -9.64 -28.83 -1.65
C PRO A 218 -9.03 -27.43 -1.58
N CYS A 219 -9.68 -26.56 -0.79
CA CYS A 219 -9.18 -25.24 -0.49
C CYS A 219 -8.44 -25.23 0.85
N TYR A 220 -7.46 -24.35 0.93
CA TYR A 220 -6.66 -24.03 2.11
C TYR A 220 -6.95 -22.61 2.53
N THR A 221 -6.77 -22.31 3.81
CA THR A 221 -6.75 -20.92 4.28
C THR A 221 -5.46 -20.62 5.02
N ALA A 222 -5.03 -19.37 4.97
CA ALA A 222 -3.94 -18.88 5.78
C ALA A 222 -4.36 -17.56 6.45
N TRP A 223 -4.07 -17.45 7.72
CA TRP A 223 -4.60 -16.43 8.59
C TRP A 223 -3.51 -15.57 9.20
N ASP A 224 -3.79 -14.28 9.31
CA ASP A 224 -3.18 -13.36 10.26
C ASP A 224 -4.27 -12.89 11.21
N ILE A 225 -4.14 -13.17 12.50
CA ILE A 225 -5.21 -12.96 13.49
C ILE A 225 -4.77 -11.87 14.46
N GLY A 226 -5.30 -10.66 14.26
CA GLY A 226 -5.07 -9.52 15.15
C GLY A 226 -5.96 -9.53 16.38
N VAL A 227 -5.39 -9.23 17.55
CA VAL A 227 -6.12 -9.00 18.80
C VAL A 227 -6.38 -7.50 18.91
N GLY A 228 -7.61 -7.07 18.64
CA GLY A 228 -7.94 -5.64 18.57
C GLY A 228 -7.48 -4.94 17.29
N ASP A 229 -7.00 -5.71 16.33
CA ASP A 229 -6.56 -5.30 15.01
C ASP A 229 -7.26 -6.12 13.92
N SER A 230 -6.89 -5.96 12.65
CA SER A 230 -7.53 -6.68 11.54
C SER A 230 -7.14 -8.16 11.52
N THR A 231 -8.11 -9.03 11.23
CA THR A 231 -7.88 -10.41 10.86
C THR A 231 -7.94 -10.56 9.35
N ALA A 232 -6.90 -11.12 8.76
CA ALA A 232 -6.75 -11.32 7.31
C ALA A 232 -6.73 -12.81 6.97
N ILE A 233 -7.45 -13.20 5.91
CA ILE A 233 -7.58 -14.60 5.48
C ILE A 233 -7.38 -14.71 3.98
N TRP A 234 -6.38 -15.46 3.55
CA TRP A 234 -6.25 -15.92 2.18
C TRP A 234 -6.93 -17.29 2.00
N ILE A 235 -7.67 -17.46 0.91
CA ILE A 235 -8.22 -18.75 0.47
C ILE A 235 -7.57 -19.14 -0.84
N PHE A 236 -7.02 -20.35 -0.92
CA PHE A 236 -6.26 -20.78 -2.09
C PHE A 236 -6.37 -22.28 -2.33
N GLN A 237 -6.07 -22.70 -3.56
CA GLN A 237 -6.01 -24.07 -4.02
C GLN A 237 -4.59 -24.41 -4.47
N CYS A 238 -4.14 -25.61 -4.15
CA CYS A 238 -2.87 -26.15 -4.60
C CYS A 238 -3.10 -27.02 -5.83
N LEU A 239 -2.44 -26.70 -6.94
CA LEU A 239 -2.57 -27.42 -8.19
C LEU A 239 -1.54 -28.55 -8.29
N ASN A 240 -1.85 -29.61 -9.05
CA ASN A 240 -0.98 -30.79 -9.21
C ASN A 240 0.38 -30.46 -9.87
N ASN A 241 0.50 -29.33 -10.54
CA ASN A 241 1.72 -28.87 -11.21
C ASN A 241 2.65 -28.01 -10.32
N GLY A 242 2.36 -27.91 -9.01
CA GLY A 242 3.12 -27.10 -8.07
C GLY A 242 2.82 -25.61 -8.15
N LYS A 243 1.73 -25.20 -8.81
CA LYS A 243 1.22 -23.83 -8.81
C LYS A 243 0.11 -23.67 -7.77
N PHE A 244 -0.17 -22.42 -7.41
CA PHE A 244 -1.15 -22.06 -6.39
C PHE A 244 -2.11 -21.02 -6.96
N ASN A 245 -3.41 -21.27 -6.82
CA ASN A 245 -4.47 -20.34 -7.19
C ASN A 245 -5.05 -19.73 -5.92
N PHE A 246 -4.77 -18.46 -5.68
CA PHE A 246 -5.40 -17.66 -4.64
C PHE A 246 -6.74 -17.16 -5.18
N VAL A 247 -7.82 -17.70 -4.66
CA VAL A 247 -9.17 -17.50 -5.20
C VAL A 247 -9.98 -16.47 -4.43
N HIS A 248 -9.59 -16.17 -3.18
CA HIS A 248 -10.29 -15.18 -2.38
C HIS A 248 -9.41 -14.62 -1.26
N TYR A 249 -9.68 -13.38 -0.89
CA TYR A 249 -9.10 -12.70 0.27
C TYR A 249 -10.21 -12.04 1.09
N TYR A 250 -10.16 -12.22 2.38
CA TYR A 250 -11.08 -11.59 3.32
C TYR A 250 -10.31 -10.89 4.45
N GLU A 251 -10.75 -9.71 4.83
CA GLU A 251 -10.18 -8.93 5.93
C GLU A 251 -11.30 -8.23 6.69
N ASN A 252 -11.28 -8.30 8.01
CA ASN A 252 -12.20 -7.59 8.88
C ASN A 252 -11.53 -7.32 10.24
N HIS A 253 -12.13 -6.46 11.07
CA HIS A 253 -11.62 -6.11 12.40
C HIS A 253 -12.73 -6.16 13.45
N GLY A 254 -12.33 -6.33 14.72
CA GLY A 254 -13.24 -6.26 15.85
C GLY A 254 -14.18 -7.45 16.04
N GLU A 255 -14.02 -8.53 15.25
CA GLU A 255 -14.88 -9.70 15.30
C GLU A 255 -14.20 -10.86 16.02
N MET A 256 -15.00 -11.74 16.63
CA MET A 256 -14.53 -12.96 17.26
C MET A 256 -14.31 -14.08 16.24
N LEU A 257 -13.54 -15.11 16.60
CA LEU A 257 -13.21 -16.25 15.74
C LEU A 257 -14.45 -16.93 15.12
N GLN A 258 -15.54 -17.04 15.89
CA GLN A 258 -16.82 -17.65 15.44
C GLN A 258 -17.41 -16.93 14.22
N PHE A 259 -17.25 -15.61 14.13
CA PHE A 259 -17.69 -14.84 12.97
C PHE A 259 -16.96 -15.28 11.70
N TYR A 260 -15.65 -15.38 11.77
CA TYR A 260 -14.84 -15.79 10.62
C TYR A 260 -15.08 -17.25 10.22
N VAL A 261 -15.28 -18.15 11.20
CA VAL A 261 -15.65 -19.55 10.92
C VAL A 261 -16.97 -19.62 10.18
N LYS A 262 -17.98 -18.89 10.65
CA LYS A 262 -19.27 -18.79 9.96
C LYS A 262 -19.13 -18.26 8.55
N TYR A 263 -18.34 -17.19 8.36
CA TYR A 263 -18.04 -16.64 7.05
C TYR A 263 -17.45 -17.70 6.11
N LEU A 264 -16.49 -18.48 6.59
CA LEU A 264 -15.88 -19.58 5.80
C LEU A 264 -16.86 -20.69 5.49
N ASP A 265 -17.77 -21.03 6.41
CA ASP A 265 -18.81 -22.06 6.16
C ASP A 265 -19.82 -21.58 5.11
N ASP A 266 -20.26 -20.34 5.18
CA ASP A 266 -21.13 -19.72 4.18
C ASP A 266 -20.43 -19.68 2.80
N TRP A 267 -19.14 -19.29 2.78
CA TRP A 267 -18.34 -19.27 1.56
C TRP A 267 -18.12 -20.66 0.97
N LYS A 268 -17.87 -21.69 1.82
CA LYS A 268 -17.77 -23.10 1.45
C LYS A 268 -19.03 -23.62 0.76
N GLN A 269 -20.19 -23.34 1.36
CA GLN A 269 -21.48 -23.75 0.81
C GLN A 269 -21.76 -23.09 -0.54
N LYS A 270 -21.54 -21.76 -0.62
CA LYS A 270 -21.75 -20.99 -1.85
C LYS A 270 -20.91 -21.51 -3.02
N ASN A 271 -19.67 -21.93 -2.77
CA ASN A 271 -18.72 -22.33 -3.80
C ASN A 271 -18.59 -23.85 -3.96
N ASN A 272 -19.35 -24.63 -3.19
CA ASN A 272 -19.35 -26.10 -3.22
C ASN A 272 -17.94 -26.69 -3.15
N ILE A 273 -17.18 -26.32 -2.10
CA ILE A 273 -15.78 -26.73 -1.91
C ILE A 273 -15.61 -27.57 -0.63
N MET A 274 -14.44 -28.16 -0.50
CA MET A 274 -13.99 -28.82 0.73
C MET A 274 -12.78 -28.09 1.29
N TRP A 275 -12.70 -27.98 2.63
CA TRP A 275 -11.50 -27.50 3.29
C TRP A 275 -10.48 -28.63 3.45
N ALA A 276 -9.19 -28.33 3.19
CA ALA A 276 -8.08 -29.21 3.52
C ALA A 276 -7.53 -28.87 4.91
N ARG A 277 -6.87 -27.74 5.01
CA ARG A 277 -6.18 -27.25 6.22
C ARG A 277 -6.33 -25.75 6.36
N HIS A 278 -6.21 -25.28 7.61
CA HIS A 278 -6.19 -23.88 7.97
C HIS A 278 -4.84 -23.55 8.62
N PHE A 279 -4.03 -22.70 7.99
CA PHE A 279 -2.72 -22.32 8.48
C PHE A 279 -2.84 -21.10 9.37
N PHE A 280 -2.56 -21.28 10.66
CA PHE A 280 -2.68 -20.25 11.68
C PHE A 280 -1.30 -19.76 12.12
N PRO A 281 -1.18 -18.51 12.61
CA PRO A 281 0.05 -17.98 13.15
C PRO A 281 0.48 -18.70 14.43
N HIS A 282 1.78 -18.68 14.70
CA HIS A 282 2.41 -19.39 15.82
C HIS A 282 1.99 -18.90 17.22
N ASP A 283 1.54 -17.66 17.33
CA ASP A 283 1.11 -17.03 18.58
C ASP A 283 -0.31 -17.43 19.03
N MET A 284 -1.03 -18.17 18.18
CA MET A 284 -2.34 -18.74 18.51
C MET A 284 -2.28 -19.84 19.60
N ASP A 285 -1.11 -20.40 19.83
CA ASP A 285 -0.87 -21.43 20.86
C ASP A 285 -0.47 -20.84 22.22
N ASN A 286 -0.41 -19.52 22.35
CA ASN A 286 -0.07 -18.87 23.61
C ASN A 286 -1.27 -18.91 24.57
N ASP A 287 -1.08 -19.51 25.74
CA ASP A 287 -2.02 -19.49 26.87
C ASP A 287 -2.15 -18.07 27.44
N GLU A 288 -2.96 -17.23 26.84
CA GLU A 288 -3.40 -16.01 27.51
C GLU A 288 -4.51 -16.37 28.50
N PHE A 289 -4.25 -16.17 29.80
CA PHE A 289 -5.06 -16.50 30.97
C PHE A 289 -6.51 -15.98 30.96
N ILE A 290 -6.88 -15.14 29.98
CA ILE A 290 -8.19 -14.45 29.91
C ILE A 290 -9.08 -14.92 28.74
N ALA A 291 -8.54 -15.59 27.70
CA ALA A 291 -9.29 -15.88 26.48
C ALA A 291 -9.50 -17.37 26.15
N GLY A 292 -8.99 -18.30 26.95
CA GLY A 292 -8.94 -19.72 26.58
C GLY A 292 -8.00 -19.96 25.40
N ASN A 293 -7.54 -21.20 25.20
CA ASN A 293 -6.68 -21.55 24.09
C ASN A 293 -7.45 -21.36 22.76
N ARG A 294 -7.11 -20.31 21.98
CA ARG A 294 -7.76 -19.96 20.71
C ARG A 294 -7.65 -21.08 19.68
N LEU A 295 -6.57 -21.83 19.72
CA LEU A 295 -6.37 -23.00 18.86
C LEU A 295 -7.41 -24.08 19.17
N GLU A 296 -7.66 -24.32 20.47
CA GLU A 296 -8.66 -25.28 20.89
C GLU A 296 -10.08 -24.84 20.50
N ALA A 297 -10.39 -23.57 20.65
CA ALA A 297 -11.64 -22.97 20.18
C ALA A 297 -11.82 -23.13 18.65
N ALA A 298 -10.77 -22.93 17.86
CA ALA A 298 -10.82 -23.14 16.42
C ALA A 298 -11.11 -24.61 16.06
N ARG A 299 -10.48 -25.56 16.76
CA ARG A 299 -10.71 -27.00 16.59
C ARG A 299 -12.12 -27.43 17.03
N GLN A 300 -12.61 -26.89 18.13
CA GLN A 300 -13.99 -27.12 18.58
C GLN A 300 -15.04 -26.60 17.58
N LEU A 301 -14.70 -25.54 16.85
CA LEU A 301 -15.51 -25.02 15.74
C LEU A 301 -15.34 -25.82 14.43
N GLY A 302 -14.60 -26.93 14.47
CA GLY A 302 -14.46 -27.85 13.32
C GLY A 302 -13.36 -27.53 12.32
N LEU A 303 -12.49 -26.56 12.61
CA LEU A 303 -11.37 -26.25 11.73
C LEU A 303 -10.22 -27.26 11.90
N ASN A 304 -9.68 -27.78 10.78
CA ASN A 304 -8.45 -28.57 10.76
C ASN A 304 -7.24 -27.63 10.71
N VAL A 305 -6.76 -27.21 11.90
CA VAL A 305 -5.75 -26.16 12.06
C VAL A 305 -4.35 -26.73 12.18
N ASP A 306 -3.43 -26.21 11.38
CA ASP A 306 -1.99 -26.36 11.51
C ASP A 306 -1.35 -25.03 11.95
N ILE A 307 -0.57 -25.07 13.01
CA ILE A 307 0.19 -23.89 13.47
C ILE A 307 1.49 -23.77 12.69
N VAL A 308 1.64 -22.67 11.96
CA VAL A 308 2.87 -22.38 11.21
C VAL A 308 3.99 -22.00 12.19
N PRO A 309 5.14 -22.67 12.17
CA PRO A 309 6.24 -22.37 13.09
C PRO A 309 6.72 -20.92 12.99
N LYS A 310 7.12 -20.35 14.13
CA LYS A 310 7.71 -19.02 14.19
C LYS A 310 9.00 -18.94 13.38
N GLU A 311 9.10 -17.94 12.55
CA GLU A 311 10.33 -17.65 11.81
C GLU A 311 11.39 -17.05 12.73
N LYS A 312 12.64 -17.42 12.55
CA LYS A 312 13.76 -16.85 13.30
C LYS A 312 13.95 -15.37 13.01
N LYS A 313 13.74 -15.00 11.75
CA LYS A 313 13.77 -13.63 11.26
C LYS A 313 12.62 -13.41 10.28
N ILE A 314 11.96 -12.28 10.37
CA ILE A 314 10.86 -11.91 9.45
C ILE A 314 11.29 -11.92 7.98
N GLU A 315 12.56 -11.65 7.72
CA GLU A 315 13.15 -11.63 6.38
C GLU A 315 13.15 -13.03 5.73
N GLU A 316 13.26 -14.11 6.51
CA GLU A 316 13.16 -15.49 6.01
C GLU A 316 11.78 -15.74 5.39
N GLY A 317 10.72 -15.32 6.09
CA GLY A 317 9.35 -15.42 5.59
C GLY A 317 9.09 -14.53 4.38
N ILE A 318 9.60 -13.30 4.40
CA ILE A 318 9.52 -12.39 3.25
C ILE A 318 10.19 -13.01 2.01
N ASN A 319 11.37 -13.58 2.15
CA ASN A 319 12.09 -14.23 1.05
C ASN A 319 11.40 -15.51 0.58
N ARG A 320 10.74 -16.25 1.49
CA ARG A 320 9.89 -17.39 1.15
C ARG A 320 8.73 -16.96 0.24
N VAL A 321 8.01 -15.92 0.61
CA VAL A 321 6.94 -15.37 -0.23
C VAL A 321 7.46 -14.95 -1.60
N ARG A 322 8.57 -14.21 -1.67
CA ARG A 322 9.20 -13.83 -2.95
C ARG A 322 9.51 -15.03 -3.84
N SER A 323 9.95 -16.14 -3.24
CA SER A 323 10.28 -17.36 -3.98
C SER A 323 9.04 -18.12 -4.47
N MET A 324 7.90 -17.98 -3.80
CA MET A 324 6.65 -18.66 -4.15
C MET A 324 5.76 -17.85 -5.09
N LEU A 325 5.77 -16.53 -5.03
CA LEU A 325 4.94 -15.65 -5.86
C LEU A 325 5.02 -15.94 -7.37
N PRO A 326 6.16 -16.35 -7.97
CA PRO A 326 6.22 -16.75 -9.39
C PRO A 326 5.31 -17.93 -9.74
N PHE A 327 4.91 -18.74 -8.76
CA PHE A 327 4.03 -19.91 -8.93
C PHE A 327 2.58 -19.63 -8.53
N CYS A 328 2.29 -18.41 -8.09
CA CYS A 328 0.97 -18.00 -7.64
C CYS A 328 0.21 -17.26 -8.73
N SER A 329 -1.05 -17.60 -8.90
CA SER A 329 -2.04 -16.81 -9.64
C SER A 329 -3.12 -16.33 -8.67
N PHE A 330 -3.72 -15.18 -8.96
CA PHE A 330 -4.69 -14.55 -8.09
C PHE A 330 -5.96 -14.22 -8.85
N ASP A 331 -7.10 -14.48 -8.23
CA ASP A 331 -8.37 -13.97 -8.74
C ASP A 331 -8.40 -12.44 -8.59
N SER A 332 -8.59 -11.75 -9.71
CA SER A 332 -8.45 -10.28 -9.77
C SER A 332 -9.49 -9.53 -8.94
N GLU A 333 -10.70 -10.07 -8.81
CA GLU A 333 -11.76 -9.46 -8.01
C GLU A 333 -11.79 -10.01 -6.58
N GLY A 334 -11.76 -11.33 -6.42
CA GLY A 334 -11.81 -11.98 -5.10
C GLY A 334 -10.60 -11.67 -4.23
N CYS A 335 -9.43 -11.41 -4.84
CA CYS A 335 -8.18 -11.11 -4.14
C CYS A 335 -7.78 -9.63 -4.21
N LYS A 336 -8.61 -8.75 -4.74
CA LYS A 336 -8.28 -7.34 -5.02
C LYS A 336 -7.65 -6.59 -3.84
N ARG A 337 -8.19 -6.73 -2.63
CA ARG A 337 -7.66 -6.11 -1.41
C ARG A 337 -6.35 -6.77 -0.99
N GLY A 338 -6.26 -8.09 -1.00
CA GLY A 338 -5.05 -8.83 -0.65
C GLY A 338 -3.89 -8.56 -1.61
N ILE A 339 -4.15 -8.44 -2.93
CA ILE A 339 -3.15 -8.05 -3.92
C ILE A 339 -2.57 -6.67 -3.58
N LYS A 340 -3.41 -5.70 -3.16
CA LYS A 340 -2.93 -4.40 -2.68
C LYS A 340 -2.05 -4.53 -1.43
N CYS A 341 -2.39 -5.43 -0.49
CA CYS A 341 -1.53 -5.68 0.65
C CYS A 341 -0.13 -6.13 0.21
N LEU A 342 -0.03 -7.01 -0.78
CA LEU A 342 1.26 -7.45 -1.31
C LEU A 342 2.00 -6.35 -2.08
N ASP A 343 1.30 -5.50 -2.83
CA ASP A 343 1.89 -4.37 -3.54
C ASP A 343 2.53 -3.35 -2.60
N PHE A 344 1.86 -3.06 -1.49
CA PHE A 344 2.21 -1.95 -0.60
C PHE A 344 2.92 -2.36 0.69
N TYR A 345 3.07 -3.63 0.99
CA TYR A 345 3.88 -4.10 2.12
C TYR A 345 5.34 -3.71 1.92
N ARG A 346 5.83 -2.81 2.79
CA ARG A 346 7.08 -2.09 2.58
C ARG A 346 7.93 -2.00 3.83
N LYS A 347 9.21 -1.69 3.62
CA LYS A 347 10.16 -1.34 4.68
C LYS A 347 9.73 -0.05 5.37
N LYS A 348 9.97 0.02 6.69
CA LYS A 348 9.83 1.26 7.43
C LYS A 348 10.91 2.25 6.98
N TYR A 349 10.52 3.48 6.64
CA TYR A 349 11.45 4.53 6.25
C TYR A 349 11.77 5.43 7.43
N ASN A 350 13.03 5.84 7.56
CA ASN A 350 13.46 6.84 8.54
C ASN A 350 13.67 8.18 7.83
N ASP A 351 12.76 9.11 8.03
CA ASP A 351 12.78 10.43 7.39
C ASP A 351 13.97 11.28 7.80
N ILE A 352 14.53 11.06 9.00
CA ILE A 352 15.66 11.84 9.51
C ILE A 352 16.96 11.34 8.88
N LEU A 353 17.18 10.03 8.89
CA LEU A 353 18.40 9.41 8.39
C LEU A 353 18.35 9.14 6.87
N LYS A 354 17.19 9.32 6.23
CA LYS A 354 16.95 9.03 4.80
C LYS A 354 17.30 7.59 4.39
N VAL A 355 17.05 6.63 5.28
CA VAL A 355 17.34 5.20 5.05
C VAL A 355 16.12 4.34 5.37
N TYR A 356 16.03 3.19 4.70
CA TYR A 356 15.05 2.17 5.04
C TYR A 356 15.57 1.29 6.18
N HIS A 357 14.71 1.03 7.17
CA HIS A 357 14.93 -0.01 8.16
C HIS A 357 14.74 -1.39 7.54
N ASP A 358 15.42 -2.42 8.08
CA ASP A 358 15.21 -3.80 7.65
C ASP A 358 13.91 -4.41 8.18
N THR A 359 13.16 -3.67 9.00
CA THR A 359 11.86 -4.09 9.53
C THR A 359 10.72 -3.55 8.65
N PRO A 360 9.65 -4.35 8.45
CA PRO A 360 8.44 -3.87 7.78
C PRO A 360 7.76 -2.73 8.53
N MET A 361 7.08 -1.88 7.78
CA MET A 361 6.13 -0.95 8.35
C MET A 361 4.87 -1.73 8.74
N HIS A 362 4.42 -1.56 9.98
CA HIS A 362 3.15 -2.09 10.42
C HIS A 362 2.06 -1.05 10.11
N ASP A 363 1.26 -1.33 9.10
CA ASP A 363 0.16 -0.50 8.63
C ASP A 363 -0.97 -1.39 8.07
N GLN A 364 -2.00 -0.78 7.51
CA GLN A 364 -3.15 -1.48 6.93
C GLN A 364 -2.82 -2.54 5.84
N TRP A 365 -1.57 -2.60 5.37
CA TRP A 365 -1.12 -3.53 4.35
C TRP A 365 -0.40 -4.75 4.93
N SER A 366 0.02 -4.66 6.20
CA SER A 366 0.80 -5.71 6.85
C SER A 366 0.01 -7.00 7.05
N HIS A 367 -1.27 -6.93 7.44
CA HIS A 367 -2.07 -8.11 7.77
C HIS A 367 -2.19 -9.09 6.59
N GLY A 368 -2.53 -8.59 5.38
CA GLY A 368 -2.60 -9.45 4.20
C GLY A 368 -1.25 -10.03 3.77
N ALA A 369 -0.17 -9.27 3.96
CA ALA A 369 1.19 -9.74 3.68
C ALA A 369 1.66 -10.79 4.70
N ASP A 370 1.30 -10.62 5.97
CA ASP A 370 1.62 -11.56 7.04
C ASP A 370 0.83 -12.86 6.89
N ALA A 371 -0.47 -12.78 6.55
CA ALA A 371 -1.27 -13.95 6.20
C ALA A 371 -0.67 -14.71 4.98
N MET A 372 -0.11 -13.99 3.98
CA MET A 372 0.61 -14.62 2.87
C MET A 372 1.89 -15.32 3.33
N ARG A 373 2.63 -14.78 4.30
CA ARG A 373 3.78 -15.48 4.90
C ARG A 373 3.36 -16.79 5.57
N TYR A 374 2.24 -16.78 6.27
CA TYR A 374 1.66 -18.02 6.86
C TYR A 374 1.17 -19.00 5.78
N ALA A 375 0.63 -18.53 4.66
CA ALA A 375 0.31 -19.41 3.53
C ALA A 375 1.55 -20.13 3.01
N CYS A 376 2.60 -19.38 2.72
CA CYS A 376 3.85 -19.93 2.21
C CYS A 376 4.57 -20.82 3.23
N GLY A 377 4.55 -20.45 4.53
CA GLY A 377 5.09 -21.26 5.60
C GLY A 377 4.31 -22.57 5.79
N GLY A 378 2.98 -22.52 5.79
CA GLY A 378 2.14 -23.70 5.89
C GLY A 378 2.35 -24.68 4.74
N ILE A 379 2.44 -24.18 3.51
CA ILE A 379 2.73 -25.03 2.33
C ILE A 379 4.12 -25.68 2.46
N GLU A 380 5.13 -24.96 2.92
CA GLU A 380 6.49 -25.51 3.07
C GLU A 380 6.58 -26.57 4.17
N HIS A 381 5.95 -26.34 5.34
CA HIS A 381 6.06 -27.21 6.50
C HIS A 381 5.14 -28.44 6.44
N PHE A 382 3.91 -28.27 5.99
CA PHE A 382 2.88 -29.31 6.06
C PHE A 382 2.57 -29.93 4.70
N GLY A 383 3.07 -29.35 3.62
CA GLY A 383 2.77 -29.80 2.25
C GLY A 383 1.32 -29.56 1.86
N THR A 384 0.92 -30.17 0.77
CA THR A 384 -0.43 -30.08 0.20
C THR A 384 -1.04 -31.47 0.02
N ALA A 385 -2.37 -31.59 0.12
CA ALA A 385 -3.09 -32.87 0.05
C ALA A 385 -2.93 -33.61 -1.29
N SER A 386 -2.49 -32.94 -2.35
CA SER A 386 -2.39 -33.52 -3.69
C SER A 386 -1.03 -34.12 -4.05
N ASN A 387 0.04 -33.82 -3.28
CA ASN A 387 1.35 -34.50 -3.35
C ASN A 387 2.25 -33.86 -2.30
N SER A 388 2.85 -34.66 -1.44
CA SER A 388 3.93 -34.19 -0.56
C SER A 388 5.01 -33.55 -1.43
N MET A 389 5.08 -32.22 -1.41
CA MET A 389 6.16 -31.51 -2.09
C MET A 389 7.45 -31.83 -1.33
N THR A 390 8.21 -32.79 -1.82
CA THR A 390 9.48 -33.15 -1.18
C THR A 390 10.38 -31.94 -1.19
N PRO A 391 11.26 -31.75 -0.18
CA PRO A 391 12.25 -30.67 -0.16
C PRO A 391 13.07 -30.59 -1.45
N GLU A 392 13.27 -31.72 -2.14
CA GLU A 392 13.94 -31.83 -3.44
C GLU A 392 13.13 -31.18 -4.57
N LYS A 393 11.82 -31.39 -4.64
CA LYS A 393 10.95 -30.74 -5.62
C LYS A 393 10.90 -29.23 -5.42
N LEU A 394 10.86 -28.78 -4.16
CA LEU A 394 10.92 -27.36 -3.82
C LEU A 394 12.27 -26.74 -4.19
N SER A 395 13.38 -27.47 -3.98
CA SER A 395 14.72 -27.02 -4.39
C SER A 395 14.89 -26.93 -5.90
N GLN A 396 14.32 -27.88 -6.65
CA GLN A 396 14.31 -27.87 -8.12
C GLN A 396 13.48 -26.69 -8.67
N LEU A 397 12.34 -26.38 -8.05
CA LEU A 397 11.52 -25.23 -8.43
C LEU A 397 12.26 -23.91 -8.11
N LYS A 398 12.92 -23.81 -6.96
CA LYS A 398 13.77 -22.67 -6.59
C LYS A 398 14.94 -22.47 -7.58
N ALA A 399 15.58 -23.57 -8.02
CA ALA A 399 16.65 -23.53 -9.00
C ALA A 399 16.16 -23.06 -10.40
N ARG A 400 14.98 -23.53 -10.84
CA ARG A 400 14.36 -23.08 -12.09
C ARG A 400 13.97 -21.60 -12.05
N ALA A 401 13.40 -21.14 -10.94
CA ALA A 401 13.02 -19.73 -10.75
C ALA A 401 14.23 -18.78 -10.70
N SER A 402 15.40 -19.26 -10.25
CA SER A 402 16.65 -18.49 -10.20
C SER A 402 17.52 -18.56 -11.47
N GLY A 403 17.05 -19.24 -12.53
CA GLY A 403 17.79 -19.41 -13.78
C GLY A 403 19.05 -20.29 -13.67
N LYS A 404 19.24 -21.00 -12.54
CA LYS A 404 20.36 -21.93 -12.34
C LYS A 404 19.99 -23.32 -12.86
N PRO A 405 20.88 -24.01 -13.59
CA PRO A 405 20.64 -25.40 -13.99
C PRO A 405 20.48 -26.30 -12.75
N PRO A 406 19.62 -27.33 -12.81
CA PRO A 406 19.42 -28.27 -11.71
C PRO A 406 20.76 -28.97 -11.37
N GLN A 407 21.15 -28.92 -10.09
CA GLN A 407 22.29 -29.74 -9.62
C GLN A 407 21.89 -31.22 -9.70
N ALA A 408 22.73 -32.01 -10.32
CA ALA A 408 22.59 -33.47 -10.37
C ALA A 408 22.58 -34.05 -8.92
N PRO A 409 21.77 -35.05 -8.64
CA PRO A 409 21.76 -35.71 -7.34
C PRO A 409 23.14 -36.26 -7.02
N ARG A 410 23.65 -35.98 -5.81
CA ARG A 410 24.91 -36.59 -5.33
C ARG A 410 24.72 -38.09 -5.24
N PRO A 411 25.65 -38.91 -5.76
CA PRO A 411 25.55 -40.35 -5.59
C PRO A 411 25.63 -40.70 -4.09
N PRO A 412 24.97 -41.75 -3.66
CA PRO A 412 25.01 -42.19 -2.28
C PRO A 412 26.46 -42.52 -1.88
N ASN A 413 26.90 -41.97 -0.73
CA ASN A 413 28.21 -42.32 -0.16
C ASN A 413 28.20 -43.80 0.17
N ASN A 414 28.85 -44.61 -0.68
CA ASN A 414 29.24 -45.94 -0.32
C ASN A 414 30.38 -45.85 0.71
N PHE A 415 30.05 -45.92 1.97
CA PHE A 415 31.03 -46.35 2.97
C PHE A 415 31.24 -47.85 2.77
N MET A 416 32.29 -48.21 2.05
CA MET A 416 32.95 -49.51 2.22
C MET A 416 34.07 -49.34 3.22
N ARG A 417 33.99 -50.14 4.25
CA ARG A 417 34.96 -50.69 5.19
C ARG A 417 36.40 -50.12 5.19
#